data_207c6eadbb3295a2c3a8a154627068fc
#
_entry.id   207c6eadbb3295a2c3a8a154627068fc
#
_cell.length_a   1.000
_cell.length_b   1.000
_cell.length_c   1.000
_cell.angle_alpha   90.00
_cell.angle_beta   90.00
_cell.angle_gamma   90.00
#
_symmetry.space_group_name_H-M   'P 1'
#
loop_
_entity.id
_entity.type
_entity.pdbx_description
1 polymer ?
#
loop_
_entity_poly.entity_id
_entity_poly.type
_entity_poly.pdbx_seq_one_letter_code
_entity_poly.pdbx_strand_id
1 'polypeptide(L)'
;TLGAQRALQFGGEQLLKHMMRMYNCTSTYADRPRFFSELFYVLLCGAGAGFSVQTHHTDKLPMVSERKKQAKGWQVEDSIEGWADALGVLMSSYFTTDQQFPEFAGRKVYFDLNGIRPKGAMISGGFKAPGPEPLRRALDKIEHILQSVVLGSRDRLKPIEVYDIAMHASDAVLALSLIHI
;
A
#
# COMPACT_ATOMS: atom_id res chain seq x y z
N THR A 1 20.99 28.03 14.77
CA THR A 1 20.86 26.94 13.80
C THR A 1 19.43 26.46 13.81
N LEU A 2 18.71 26.62 12.70
CA LEU A 2 17.38 26.06 12.52
C LEU A 2 17.53 24.54 12.35
N GLY A 3 16.79 23.76 13.14
CA GLY A 3 16.72 22.30 12.99
C GLY A 3 16.07 21.90 11.66
N ALA A 4 16.25 20.66 11.24
CA ALA A 4 15.55 20.13 10.08
C ALA A 4 14.04 20.28 10.25
N GLN A 5 13.35 20.77 9.23
CA GLN A 5 11.91 21.07 9.27
C GLN A 5 11.07 19.88 9.75
N ARG A 6 11.42 18.66 9.32
CA ARG A 6 10.73 17.42 9.74
C ARG A 6 10.89 17.14 11.24
N ALA A 7 12.05 17.41 11.82
CA ALA A 7 12.26 17.27 13.25
C ALA A 7 11.43 18.27 14.06
N LEU A 8 11.20 19.47 13.53
CA LEU A 8 10.32 20.47 14.15
C LEU A 8 8.84 20.09 14.02
N GLN A 9 8.46 19.47 12.90
CA GLN A 9 7.07 19.09 12.62
C GLN A 9 6.64 17.85 13.39
N PHE A 10 7.51 16.84 13.52
CA PHE A 10 7.19 15.51 14.07
C PHE A 10 7.99 15.13 15.30
N GLY A 11 8.76 16.07 15.88
CA GLY A 11 9.58 15.81 17.07
C GLY A 11 8.77 15.31 18.28
N GLY A 12 9.40 14.52 19.14
CA GLY A 12 8.79 13.96 20.35
C GLY A 12 8.28 12.52 20.15
N GLU A 13 7.22 12.15 20.87
CA GLU A 13 6.69 10.76 20.90
C GLU A 13 6.30 10.20 19.52
N GLN A 14 5.84 11.06 18.59
CA GLN A 14 5.45 10.64 17.25
C GLN A 14 6.63 10.06 16.47
N LEU A 15 7.82 10.58 16.73
CA LEU A 15 9.04 10.10 16.10
C LEU A 15 9.44 8.71 16.60
N LEU A 16 9.23 8.45 17.89
CA LEU A 16 9.53 7.15 18.49
C LEU A 16 8.60 6.04 17.95
N LYS A 17 7.37 6.41 17.57
CA LYS A 17 6.39 5.47 16.99
C LYS A 17 6.61 5.23 15.51
N HIS A 18 6.97 6.28 14.75
CA HIS A 18 7.07 6.23 13.28
C HIS A 18 8.33 6.98 12.81
N MET A 19 9.50 6.39 13.01
CA MET A 19 10.80 6.97 12.62
C MET A 19 10.86 7.35 11.12
N MET A 20 10.10 6.66 10.26
CA MET A 20 10.03 6.95 8.83
C MET A 20 9.57 8.39 8.53
N ARG A 21 8.83 9.03 9.42
CA ARG A 21 8.41 10.45 9.29
C ARG A 21 9.57 11.45 9.29
N MET A 22 10.76 11.04 9.71
CA MET A 22 11.98 11.88 9.65
C MET A 22 12.52 12.04 8.23
N TYR A 23 12.22 11.11 7.35
CA TYR A 23 12.72 11.10 5.98
C TYR A 23 11.80 11.89 5.07
N ASN A 24 12.34 12.81 4.26
CA ASN A 24 11.60 13.51 3.24
C ASN A 24 11.36 12.65 2.01
N CYS A 25 12.41 11.94 1.59
CA CYS A 25 12.41 11.15 0.37
C CYS A 25 13.16 9.84 0.58
N THR A 26 12.73 8.83 -0.15
CA THR A 26 13.42 7.54 -0.25
C THR A 26 13.41 7.05 -1.69
N SER A 27 14.23 6.06 -1.98
CA SER A 27 14.23 5.38 -3.29
C SER A 27 14.22 3.88 -3.10
N THR A 28 13.55 3.17 -4.01
CA THR A 28 13.42 1.72 -3.95
C THR A 28 13.26 1.11 -5.35
N TYR A 29 13.17 -0.20 -5.43
CA TYR A 29 13.00 -0.97 -6.66
C TYR A 29 11.80 -1.91 -6.52
N ALA A 30 11.03 -2.05 -7.61
CA ALA A 30 9.91 -2.98 -7.68
C ALA A 30 10.42 -4.41 -8.02
N ASP A 31 11.20 -5.00 -7.13
CA ASP A 31 11.91 -6.25 -7.34
C ASP A 31 11.55 -7.36 -6.33
N ARG A 32 10.57 -7.13 -5.47
CA ARG A 32 10.11 -8.05 -4.42
C ARG A 32 8.63 -7.86 -4.08
N PRO A 33 7.91 -8.87 -3.61
CA PRO A 33 6.50 -8.77 -3.26
C PRO A 33 6.18 -7.68 -2.26
N ARG A 34 7.04 -7.48 -1.26
CA ARG A 34 6.85 -6.45 -0.21
C ARG A 34 6.98 -5.02 -0.71
N PHE A 35 7.52 -4.81 -1.93
CA PHE A 35 7.66 -3.48 -2.51
C PHE A 35 6.35 -2.67 -2.42
N PHE A 36 5.22 -3.27 -2.70
CA PHE A 36 3.93 -2.57 -2.75
C PHE A 36 3.47 -2.08 -1.36
N SER A 37 3.54 -2.95 -0.35
CA SER A 37 3.19 -2.59 1.03
C SER A 37 4.21 -1.63 1.65
N GLU A 38 5.50 -1.81 1.38
CA GLU A 38 6.57 -0.90 1.82
C GLU A 38 6.42 0.49 1.23
N LEU A 39 6.17 0.58 -0.09
CA LEU A 39 5.91 1.85 -0.77
C LEU A 39 4.70 2.56 -0.14
N PHE A 40 3.60 1.84 0.03
CA PHE A 40 2.39 2.40 0.59
C PHE A 40 2.59 2.90 2.03
N TYR A 41 3.28 2.11 2.87
CA TYR A 41 3.68 2.51 4.22
C TYR A 41 4.50 3.80 4.24
N VAL A 42 5.53 3.89 3.41
CA VAL A 42 6.40 5.07 3.30
C VAL A 42 5.60 6.31 2.92
N LEU A 43 4.70 6.20 1.95
CA LEU A 43 3.84 7.29 1.51
C LEU A 43 2.86 7.71 2.61
N LEU A 44 2.25 6.75 3.33
CA LEU A 44 1.37 7.01 4.47
C LEU A 44 2.09 7.70 5.64
N CYS A 45 3.40 7.46 5.81
CA CYS A 45 4.24 8.19 6.75
C CYS A 45 4.55 9.63 6.30
N GLY A 46 4.15 10.01 5.08
CA GLY A 46 4.35 11.35 4.52
C GLY A 46 5.72 11.57 3.89
N ALA A 47 6.47 10.51 3.61
CA ALA A 47 7.71 10.58 2.83
C ALA A 47 7.42 10.42 1.33
N GLY A 48 8.15 11.15 0.48
CA GLY A 48 8.15 10.91 -0.96
C GLY A 48 8.94 9.64 -1.29
N ALA A 49 8.54 8.94 -2.34
CA ALA A 49 9.22 7.73 -2.79
C ALA A 49 9.47 7.76 -4.29
N GLY A 50 10.75 7.74 -4.70
CA GLY A 50 11.15 7.42 -6.06
C GLY A 50 11.33 5.90 -6.19
N PHE A 51 10.86 5.32 -7.29
CA PHE A 51 11.03 3.88 -7.50
C PHE A 51 11.26 3.53 -8.96
N SER A 52 11.91 2.39 -9.18
CA SER A 52 12.18 1.87 -10.52
C SER A 52 11.30 0.66 -10.81
N VAL A 53 10.65 0.71 -11.97
CA VAL A 53 9.87 -0.40 -12.57
C VAL A 53 10.52 -0.92 -13.85
N GLN A 54 11.85 -0.76 -13.98
CA GLN A 54 12.56 -1.30 -15.13
C GLN A 54 12.39 -2.82 -15.19
N THR A 55 12.40 -3.38 -16.40
CA THR A 55 12.12 -4.81 -16.64
C THR A 55 12.98 -5.73 -15.77
N HIS A 56 14.28 -5.46 -15.64
CA HIS A 56 15.17 -6.28 -14.81
C HIS A 56 14.88 -6.25 -13.30
N HIS A 57 14.07 -5.28 -12.83
CA HIS A 57 13.52 -5.30 -11.47
C HIS A 57 12.20 -6.07 -11.44
N THR A 58 11.24 -5.71 -12.32
CA THR A 58 9.92 -6.31 -12.32
C THR A 58 9.92 -7.81 -12.67
N ASP A 59 10.91 -8.28 -13.43
CA ASP A 59 11.09 -9.72 -13.74
C ASP A 59 11.43 -10.56 -12.51
N LYS A 60 11.86 -9.94 -11.41
CA LYS A 60 12.10 -10.63 -10.13
C LYS A 60 10.82 -10.82 -9.31
N LEU A 61 9.74 -10.12 -9.65
CA LEU A 61 8.46 -10.33 -8.99
C LEU A 61 7.95 -11.74 -9.26
N PRO A 62 7.26 -12.37 -8.28
CA PRO A 62 6.65 -13.67 -8.49
C PRO A 62 5.60 -13.64 -9.60
N MET A 63 5.32 -14.82 -10.12
CA MET A 63 4.19 -15.01 -11.03
C MET A 63 2.87 -14.76 -10.31
N VAL A 64 1.90 -14.28 -11.07
CA VAL A 64 0.51 -14.05 -10.66
C VAL A 64 -0.32 -15.26 -11.07
N SER A 65 -1.20 -15.73 -10.19
CA SER A 65 -2.06 -16.87 -10.46
C SER A 65 -3.50 -16.64 -10.06
N GLU A 66 -4.40 -17.45 -10.61
CA GLU A 66 -5.80 -17.47 -10.26
C GLU A 66 -6.01 -17.90 -8.78
N ARG A 67 -6.98 -17.28 -8.14
CA ARG A 67 -7.36 -17.56 -6.74
C ARG A 67 -8.44 -18.64 -6.69
N LYS A 68 -8.04 -19.91 -6.58
CA LYS A 68 -8.94 -21.08 -6.58
C LYS A 68 -9.33 -21.59 -5.20
N LYS A 69 -8.63 -21.15 -4.14
CA LYS A 69 -8.89 -21.60 -2.77
C LYS A 69 -10.07 -20.87 -2.16
N GLN A 70 -10.65 -21.46 -1.11
CA GLN A 70 -11.72 -20.85 -0.32
C GLN A 70 -11.36 -19.42 0.10
N ALA A 71 -12.31 -18.53 -0.03
CA ALA A 71 -12.15 -17.13 0.35
C ALA A 71 -11.88 -16.96 1.86
N LYS A 72 -11.16 -15.90 2.21
CA LYS A 72 -10.79 -15.57 3.60
C LYS A 72 -11.01 -14.09 3.87
N GLY A 73 -11.55 -13.77 5.06
CA GLY A 73 -11.71 -12.40 5.51
C GLY A 73 -10.41 -11.83 6.06
N TRP A 74 -10.23 -10.53 5.92
CA TRP A 74 -9.19 -9.74 6.55
C TRP A 74 -9.78 -8.45 7.13
N GLN A 75 -9.69 -8.29 8.45
CA GLN A 75 -10.08 -7.03 9.10
C GLN A 75 -8.90 -6.05 9.03
N VAL A 76 -9.16 -4.89 8.43
CA VAL A 76 -8.14 -3.85 8.28
C VAL A 76 -8.10 -2.99 9.53
N GLU A 77 -6.93 -2.88 10.13
CA GLU A 77 -6.72 -1.99 11.28
C GLU A 77 -6.71 -0.52 10.85
N ASP A 78 -7.18 0.35 11.74
CA ASP A 78 -7.18 1.81 11.56
C ASP A 78 -5.80 2.40 11.91
N SER A 79 -4.79 1.95 11.17
CA SER A 79 -3.39 2.32 11.32
C SER A 79 -2.69 2.41 9.97
N ILE A 80 -1.53 3.07 9.92
CA ILE A 80 -0.67 3.15 8.73
C ILE A 80 -0.24 1.73 8.32
N GLU A 81 0.12 0.92 9.29
CA GLU A 81 0.51 -0.47 9.12
C GLU A 81 -0.64 -1.31 8.57
N GLY A 82 -1.84 -1.17 9.16
CA GLY A 82 -3.04 -1.91 8.72
C GLY A 82 -3.42 -1.62 7.26
N TRP A 83 -3.27 -0.38 6.82
CA TRP A 83 -3.50 -0.02 5.42
C TRP A 83 -2.43 -0.62 4.49
N ALA A 84 -1.15 -0.55 4.90
CA ALA A 84 -0.06 -1.15 4.14
C ALA A 84 -0.19 -2.67 4.05
N ASP A 85 -0.58 -3.32 5.16
CA ASP A 85 -0.80 -4.76 5.23
C ASP A 85 -2.00 -5.20 4.37
N ALA A 86 -3.07 -4.41 4.29
CA ALA A 86 -4.19 -4.70 3.40
C ALA A 86 -3.74 -4.84 1.93
N LEU A 87 -2.86 -3.94 1.47
CA LEU A 87 -2.27 -4.06 0.13
C LEU A 87 -1.35 -5.29 0.04
N GLY A 88 -0.53 -5.55 1.07
CA GLY A 88 0.32 -6.74 1.13
C GLY A 88 -0.48 -8.05 1.06
N VAL A 89 -1.63 -8.12 1.75
CA VAL A 89 -2.56 -9.26 1.71
C VAL A 89 -3.16 -9.44 0.31
N LEU A 90 -3.60 -8.34 -0.33
CA LEU A 90 -4.12 -8.39 -1.70
C LEU A 90 -3.07 -8.94 -2.67
N MET A 91 -1.84 -8.38 -2.65
CA MET A 91 -0.75 -8.86 -3.51
C MET A 91 -0.40 -10.32 -3.22
N SER A 92 -0.32 -10.72 -1.93
CA SER A 92 -0.05 -12.10 -1.52
C SER A 92 -1.10 -13.09 -2.01
N SER A 93 -2.35 -12.65 -2.17
CA SER A 93 -3.43 -13.50 -2.65
C SER A 93 -3.26 -13.94 -4.11
N TYR A 94 -2.50 -13.19 -4.89
CA TYR A 94 -2.23 -13.47 -6.31
C TYR A 94 -0.84 -14.04 -6.57
N PHE A 95 0.17 -13.67 -5.78
CA PHE A 95 1.54 -14.13 -5.97
C PHE A 95 1.72 -15.63 -5.66
N THR A 96 2.53 -16.32 -6.45
CA THR A 96 2.76 -17.77 -6.31
C THR A 96 3.83 -18.11 -5.28
N THR A 97 4.79 -17.22 -5.07
CA THR A 97 5.94 -17.40 -4.15
C THR A 97 6.23 -16.11 -3.38
N ASP A 98 7.05 -16.21 -2.33
CA ASP A 98 7.58 -15.09 -1.55
C ASP A 98 6.50 -14.14 -1.00
N GLN A 99 5.31 -14.66 -0.73
CA GLN A 99 4.19 -13.86 -0.23
C GLN A 99 4.52 -13.30 1.17
N GLN A 100 4.15 -12.02 1.37
CA GLN A 100 4.21 -11.40 2.70
C GLN A 100 3.23 -12.05 3.68
N PHE A 101 2.06 -12.51 3.16
CA PHE A 101 1.00 -13.19 3.92
C PHE A 101 0.67 -14.53 3.25
N PRO A 102 1.48 -15.60 3.50
CA PRO A 102 1.34 -16.88 2.80
C PRO A 102 -0.03 -17.56 3.00
N GLU A 103 -0.69 -17.31 4.12
CA GLU A 103 -2.02 -17.87 4.44
C GLU A 103 -3.13 -17.36 3.51
N PHE A 104 -2.89 -16.29 2.75
CA PHE A 104 -3.81 -15.76 1.74
C PHE A 104 -3.48 -16.21 0.32
N ALA A 105 -2.36 -16.90 0.12
CA ALA A 105 -1.91 -17.35 -1.20
C ALA A 105 -3.00 -18.16 -1.93
N GLY A 106 -3.42 -17.67 -3.11
CA GLY A 106 -4.44 -18.31 -3.95
C GLY A 106 -5.87 -18.22 -3.40
N ARG A 107 -6.16 -17.32 -2.45
CA ARG A 107 -7.48 -17.11 -1.85
C ARG A 107 -8.07 -15.76 -2.28
N LYS A 108 -9.39 -15.73 -2.53
CA LYS A 108 -10.11 -14.45 -2.61
C LYS A 108 -10.13 -13.81 -1.21
N VAL A 109 -9.85 -12.51 -1.13
CA VAL A 109 -9.84 -11.77 0.13
C VAL A 109 -11.08 -10.89 0.22
N TYR A 110 -11.76 -10.91 1.38
CA TYR A 110 -12.81 -9.96 1.74
C TYR A 110 -12.26 -9.01 2.79
N PHE A 111 -12.06 -7.75 2.41
CA PHE A 111 -11.57 -6.73 3.33
C PHE A 111 -12.71 -6.16 4.15
N ASP A 112 -12.64 -6.32 5.48
CA ASP A 112 -13.52 -5.62 6.42
C ASP A 112 -12.87 -4.29 6.81
N LEU A 113 -13.49 -3.19 6.38
CA LEU A 113 -13.02 -1.82 6.62
C LEU A 113 -13.82 -1.12 7.74
N ASN A 114 -14.73 -1.83 8.42
CA ASN A 114 -15.61 -1.24 9.44
C ASN A 114 -14.83 -0.73 10.66
N GLY A 115 -13.64 -1.26 10.91
CA GLY A 115 -12.75 -0.80 11.98
C GLY A 115 -12.09 0.55 11.71
N ILE A 116 -12.10 1.03 10.47
CA ILE A 116 -11.47 2.30 10.08
C ILE A 116 -12.39 3.46 10.49
N ARG A 117 -11.82 4.47 11.15
CA ARG A 117 -12.55 5.67 11.57
C ARG A 117 -13.26 6.36 10.39
N PRO A 118 -14.44 6.95 10.63
CA PRO A 118 -15.22 7.59 9.58
C PRO A 118 -14.54 8.86 9.06
N LYS A 119 -14.92 9.25 7.84
CA LYS A 119 -14.49 10.52 7.24
C LYS A 119 -14.83 11.69 8.16
N GLY A 120 -13.84 12.57 8.35
CA GLY A 120 -13.99 13.78 9.18
C GLY A 120 -13.61 13.58 10.65
N ALA A 121 -13.37 12.36 11.12
CA ALA A 121 -12.85 12.14 12.47
C ALA A 121 -11.48 12.81 12.64
N MET A 122 -11.24 13.39 13.83
CA MET A 122 -9.95 14.04 14.11
C MET A 122 -8.84 13.00 14.27
N ILE A 123 -7.69 13.27 13.63
CA ILE A 123 -6.47 12.47 13.76
C ILE A 123 -5.34 13.31 14.36
N SER A 124 -4.23 12.64 14.70
CA SER A 124 -3.04 13.28 15.27
C SER A 124 -2.56 14.46 14.38
N GLY A 125 -2.27 15.60 15.00
CA GLY A 125 -1.84 16.81 14.28
C GLY A 125 -2.99 17.73 13.84
N GLY A 126 -4.24 17.51 14.29
CA GLY A 126 -5.38 18.38 14.00
C GLY A 126 -6.01 18.17 12.62
N PHE A 127 -5.68 17.08 11.94
CA PHE A 127 -6.18 16.72 10.63
C PHE A 127 -7.45 15.86 10.69
N LYS A 128 -8.21 15.84 9.61
CA LYS A 128 -9.42 15.02 9.48
C LYS A 128 -9.12 13.72 8.74
N ALA A 129 -9.65 12.61 9.24
CA ALA A 129 -9.54 11.32 8.58
C ALA A 129 -10.31 11.31 7.25
N PRO A 130 -9.79 10.64 6.20
CA PRO A 130 -10.48 10.49 4.92
C PRO A 130 -11.60 9.43 4.96
N GLY A 131 -11.62 8.59 6.00
CA GLY A 131 -12.45 7.40 6.07
C GLY A 131 -11.89 6.23 5.24
N PRO A 132 -12.62 5.11 5.16
CA PRO A 132 -12.15 3.89 4.49
C PRO A 132 -12.19 3.95 2.95
N GLU A 133 -12.91 4.89 2.36
CA GLU A 133 -13.23 4.92 0.94
C GLU A 133 -12.00 5.04 0.01
N PRO A 134 -10.95 5.84 0.32
CA PRO A 134 -9.75 5.89 -0.50
C PRO A 134 -9.03 4.54 -0.58
N LEU A 135 -8.93 3.84 0.54
CA LEU A 135 -8.33 2.50 0.58
C LEU A 135 -9.17 1.49 -0.22
N ARG A 136 -10.49 1.48 -0.02
CA ARG A 136 -11.41 0.62 -0.79
C ARG A 136 -11.18 0.77 -2.28
N ARG A 137 -11.23 2.01 -2.79
CA ARG A 137 -11.03 2.30 -4.22
C ARG A 137 -9.66 1.87 -4.74
N ALA A 138 -8.61 2.05 -3.93
CA ALA A 138 -7.27 1.60 -4.30
C ALA A 138 -7.21 0.07 -4.43
N LEU A 139 -7.70 -0.65 -3.42
CA LEU A 139 -7.74 -2.12 -3.43
C LEU A 139 -8.56 -2.65 -4.61
N ASP A 140 -9.73 -2.08 -4.90
CA ASP A 140 -10.59 -2.49 -6.02
C ASP A 140 -9.91 -2.29 -7.37
N LYS A 141 -9.26 -1.13 -7.59
CA LYS A 141 -8.53 -0.84 -8.84
C LYS A 141 -7.32 -1.75 -9.01
N ILE A 142 -6.56 -2.00 -7.95
CA ILE A 142 -5.40 -2.89 -7.96
C ILE A 142 -5.86 -4.32 -8.22
N GLU A 143 -6.92 -4.77 -7.57
CA GLU A 143 -7.50 -6.10 -7.81
C GLU A 143 -7.94 -6.25 -9.27
N HIS A 144 -8.52 -5.22 -9.87
CA HIS A 144 -8.90 -5.23 -11.28
C HIS A 144 -7.69 -5.43 -12.22
N ILE A 145 -6.56 -4.77 -11.95
CA ILE A 145 -5.32 -4.98 -12.71
C ILE A 145 -4.87 -6.43 -12.60
N LEU A 146 -4.77 -6.97 -11.37
CA LEU A 146 -4.33 -8.34 -11.11
C LEU A 146 -5.25 -9.37 -11.78
N GLN A 147 -6.57 -9.14 -11.72
CA GLN A 147 -7.56 -9.98 -12.42
C GLN A 147 -7.38 -9.92 -13.94
N SER A 148 -7.10 -8.76 -14.51
CA SER A 148 -6.90 -8.61 -15.95
C SER A 148 -5.68 -9.39 -16.46
N VAL A 149 -4.62 -9.49 -15.66
CA VAL A 149 -3.44 -10.31 -15.96
C VAL A 149 -3.83 -11.79 -16.04
N VAL A 150 -4.53 -12.28 -15.03
CA VAL A 150 -4.95 -13.69 -14.95
C VAL A 150 -5.95 -14.03 -16.07
N LEU A 151 -6.96 -13.20 -16.29
CA LEU A 151 -7.96 -13.40 -17.36
C LEU A 151 -7.34 -13.33 -18.74
N GLY A 152 -6.29 -12.52 -18.92
CA GLY A 152 -5.50 -12.44 -20.15
C GLY A 152 -4.54 -13.62 -20.36
N SER A 153 -4.64 -14.69 -19.56
CA SER A 153 -3.77 -15.87 -19.61
C SER A 153 -2.28 -15.51 -19.47
N ARG A 154 -1.98 -14.48 -18.71
CA ARG A 154 -0.61 -14.06 -18.36
C ARG A 154 -0.33 -14.41 -16.90
N ASP A 155 0.92 -14.66 -16.63
CA ASP A 155 1.41 -15.00 -15.29
C ASP A 155 2.37 -13.97 -14.69
N ARG A 156 2.70 -12.92 -15.43
CA ARG A 156 3.61 -11.84 -14.98
C ARG A 156 3.02 -10.46 -15.19
N LEU A 157 3.30 -9.59 -14.24
CA LEU A 157 3.01 -8.17 -14.33
C LEU A 157 3.98 -7.50 -15.31
N LYS A 158 3.44 -6.66 -16.19
CA LYS A 158 4.26 -5.76 -17.01
C LYS A 158 4.73 -4.56 -16.17
N PRO A 159 5.86 -3.91 -16.53
CA PRO A 159 6.33 -2.72 -15.84
C PRO A 159 5.25 -1.64 -15.66
N ILE A 160 4.42 -1.41 -16.69
CA ILE A 160 3.32 -0.43 -16.61
C ILE A 160 2.26 -0.84 -15.57
N GLU A 161 1.91 -2.11 -15.45
CA GLU A 161 0.95 -2.62 -14.48
C GLU A 161 1.49 -2.49 -13.04
N VAL A 162 2.78 -2.74 -12.85
CA VAL A 162 3.47 -2.50 -11.56
C VAL A 162 3.44 -1.01 -11.21
N TYR A 163 3.68 -0.14 -12.18
CA TYR A 163 3.58 1.30 -12.02
C TYR A 163 2.15 1.74 -11.65
N ASP A 164 1.14 1.24 -12.36
CA ASP A 164 -0.27 1.59 -12.13
C ASP A 164 -0.74 1.13 -10.73
N ILE A 165 -0.31 -0.06 -10.27
CA ILE A 165 -0.56 -0.53 -8.89
C ILE A 165 0.02 0.46 -7.87
N ALA A 166 1.27 0.88 -8.06
CA ALA A 166 1.93 1.86 -7.20
C ALA A 166 1.20 3.21 -7.22
N MET A 167 0.71 3.66 -8.39
CA MET A 167 -0.05 4.91 -8.50
C MET A 167 -1.41 4.83 -7.83
N HIS A 168 -2.13 3.71 -7.92
CA HIS A 168 -3.41 3.55 -7.22
C HIS A 168 -3.24 3.53 -5.69
N ALA A 169 -2.17 2.94 -5.17
CA ALA A 169 -1.81 3.05 -3.76
C ALA A 169 -1.50 4.51 -3.37
N SER A 170 -0.75 5.23 -4.21
CA SER A 170 -0.42 6.66 -3.99
C SER A 170 -1.66 7.55 -3.99
N ASP A 171 -2.65 7.30 -4.87
CA ASP A 171 -3.91 8.04 -4.91
C ASP A 171 -4.67 7.96 -3.59
N ALA A 172 -4.63 6.82 -2.89
CA ALA A 172 -5.26 6.68 -1.57
C ALA A 172 -4.58 7.60 -0.52
N VAL A 173 -3.27 7.82 -0.64
CA VAL A 173 -2.51 8.73 0.24
C VAL A 173 -2.80 10.19 -0.12
N LEU A 174 -2.88 10.54 -1.41
CA LEU A 174 -3.20 11.90 -1.85
C LEU A 174 -4.58 12.33 -1.38
N ALA A 175 -5.55 11.43 -1.33
CA ALA A 175 -6.86 11.70 -0.76
C ALA A 175 -6.79 12.05 0.75
N LEU A 176 -5.73 11.61 1.45
CA LEU A 176 -5.41 12.01 2.82
C LEU A 176 -4.84 13.43 2.89
N SER A 177 -4.04 13.85 1.89
CA SER A 177 -3.34 15.14 1.88
C SER A 177 -4.17 16.28 1.30
N LEU A 178 -5.09 16.01 0.36
CA LEU A 178 -5.95 17.02 -0.28
C LEU A 178 -7.02 17.62 0.65
N ILE A 179 -7.20 17.07 1.84
CA ILE A 179 -8.06 17.64 2.88
C ILE A 179 -7.36 18.82 3.60
N HIS A 180 -6.14 19.17 3.22
CA HIS A 180 -5.29 20.19 3.85
C HIS A 180 -5.08 21.46 3.03
N ILE A 181 -5.75 21.60 1.88
CA ILE A 181 -5.71 22.83 1.08
C ILE A 181 -7.01 23.60 1.24
#